data_0f7b4e98b003692cf15769fee521dec8
#
_entry.id   0f7b4e98b003692cf15769fee521dec8
#
_cell.length_a   1.000
_cell.length_b   1.000
_cell.length_c   1.000
_cell.angle_alpha   90.00
_cell.angle_beta   90.00
_cell.angle_gamma   90.00
#
_symmetry.space_group_name_H-M   'P 1'
#
loop_
_entity.id
_entity.type
_entity.pdbx_description
1 polymer ?
#
loop_
_entity_poly.entity_id
_entity_poly.type
_entity_poly.pdbx_seq_one_letter_code
_entity_poly.pdbx_strand_id
1 'polypeptide(L)'
;MSTTSTSTDRFPWAAMTAIGFTVFATVTSEFLPTGMLPSMSADLNVSTSQIGFLVSVWAATVVLTAIPMSLTTRRFSRKSLLIVSVGLFTVSNVMASLAPNYDVLFASRIIGGLGNGMFWMIATGYVTTMLPAQWRSRGFLFISAGANLAFIAGLPLGSALAAISDWRAGFLIMTALTIGASVGLYFLLIPVPNPHTENPSEVHSVTRDRSFRMVLLGVSGVFLVVGGGNMFYPYIAPFLIEVARFTQLTVAVPLAAYGVGGTIGIVVAERLGRRPENLSRNISISILYMASMMILLNLVAGSPVAAIVACALWSLGFAVTEPLFGQYIMELSSPRLRDFAGAMRTTAWNLGIGSGSFIGGVLLVPFGITALPYIGASVLVGGATVALIARRRERALWAN
;
A
#
# COMPACT_ATOMS: atom_id res chain seq x y z
N MET A 1 46.33 -2.07 6.78
CA MET A 1 45.51 -1.50 5.69
C MET A 1 44.34 -0.79 6.32
N SER A 2 44.39 0.54 6.29
CA SER A 2 43.42 1.43 6.95
C SER A 2 42.07 1.36 6.21
N THR A 3 41.06 0.81 6.85
CA THR A 3 39.68 0.92 6.40
C THR A 3 39.20 2.33 6.67
N THR A 4 39.16 3.17 5.65
CA THR A 4 38.52 4.48 5.68
C THR A 4 37.03 4.29 5.95
N SER A 5 36.63 4.32 7.21
CA SER A 5 35.24 4.53 7.60
C SER A 5 34.89 5.98 7.26
N THR A 6 34.30 6.21 6.12
CA THR A 6 33.57 7.45 5.87
C THR A 6 32.32 7.44 6.75
N SER A 7 32.51 7.75 8.03
CA SER A 7 31.39 8.10 8.90
C SER A 7 30.86 9.43 8.42
N THR A 8 29.79 9.40 7.60
CA THR A 8 29.03 10.59 7.31
C THR A 8 28.32 11.00 8.60
N ASP A 9 28.92 11.91 9.35
CA ASP A 9 28.32 12.55 10.55
C ASP A 9 27.04 13.34 10.22
N ARG A 10 26.64 13.34 8.96
CA ARG A 10 25.47 14.08 8.49
C ARG A 10 24.46 13.13 7.81
N PHE A 11 23.20 13.37 8.12
CA PHE A 11 22.09 12.65 7.48
C PHE A 11 22.08 12.93 5.95
N PRO A 12 21.97 11.89 5.10
CA PRO A 12 22.03 12.04 3.64
C PRO A 12 20.67 12.51 3.06
N TRP A 13 20.35 13.78 3.28
CA TRP A 13 19.07 14.39 2.89
C TRP A 13 18.71 14.18 1.42
N ALA A 14 19.66 14.41 0.51
CA ALA A 14 19.43 14.29 -0.93
C ALA A 14 19.01 12.87 -1.34
N ALA A 15 19.72 11.84 -0.82
CA ALA A 15 19.39 10.45 -1.11
C ALA A 15 18.03 10.05 -0.52
N MET A 16 17.72 10.50 0.70
CA MET A 16 16.44 10.20 1.34
C MET A 16 15.28 10.92 0.65
N THR A 17 15.48 12.17 0.23
CA THR A 17 14.48 12.91 -0.59
C THR A 17 14.24 12.21 -1.93
N ALA A 18 15.28 11.72 -2.60
CA ALA A 18 15.13 10.95 -3.85
C ALA A 18 14.33 9.66 -3.63
N ILE A 19 14.57 8.93 -2.53
CA ILE A 19 13.78 7.74 -2.17
C ILE A 19 12.32 8.14 -1.88
N GLY A 20 12.09 9.16 -1.06
CA GLY A 20 10.73 9.64 -0.76
C GLY A 20 9.96 10.09 -2.00
N PHE A 21 10.62 10.80 -2.90
CA PHE A 21 10.04 11.19 -4.20
C PHE A 21 9.74 9.97 -5.08
N THR A 22 10.63 8.97 -5.08
CA THR A 22 10.39 7.72 -5.80
C THR A 22 9.19 6.98 -5.24
N VAL A 23 9.05 6.88 -3.91
CA VAL A 23 7.87 6.29 -3.27
C VAL A 23 6.60 7.04 -3.65
N PHE A 24 6.62 8.37 -3.65
CA PHE A 24 5.50 9.18 -4.13
C PHE A 24 5.10 8.81 -5.56
N ALA A 25 6.05 8.76 -6.48
CA ALA A 25 5.77 8.48 -7.89
C ALA A 25 5.26 7.04 -8.08
N THR A 26 5.85 6.05 -7.39
CA THR A 26 5.46 4.63 -7.53
C THR A 26 4.09 4.34 -6.92
N VAL A 27 3.80 4.86 -5.73
CA VAL A 27 2.49 4.69 -5.08
C VAL A 27 1.40 5.44 -5.86
N THR A 28 1.68 6.64 -6.37
CA THR A 28 0.74 7.33 -7.25
C THR A 28 0.44 6.51 -8.49
N SER A 29 1.46 5.97 -9.19
CA SER A 29 1.27 5.12 -10.39
C SER A 29 0.45 3.86 -10.10
N GLU A 30 0.63 3.26 -8.93
CA GLU A 30 -0.12 2.06 -8.50
C GLU A 30 -1.62 2.36 -8.39
N PHE A 31 -1.99 3.43 -7.67
CA PHE A 31 -3.37 3.75 -7.33
C PHE A 31 -4.05 4.75 -8.28
N LEU A 32 -3.32 5.31 -9.25
CA LEU A 32 -3.84 6.29 -10.19
C LEU A 32 -5.15 5.86 -10.88
N PRO A 33 -5.32 4.60 -11.35
CA PRO A 33 -6.58 4.14 -11.93
C PRO A 33 -7.80 4.31 -11.01
N THR A 34 -7.62 4.22 -9.69
CA THR A 34 -8.70 4.37 -8.72
C THR A 34 -9.39 5.74 -8.81
N GLY A 35 -8.60 6.80 -9.01
CA GLY A 35 -9.13 8.16 -9.17
C GLY A 35 -9.67 8.47 -10.57
N MET A 36 -9.26 7.71 -11.57
CA MET A 36 -9.60 7.93 -13.00
C MET A 36 -10.56 6.86 -13.55
N LEU A 37 -11.04 5.95 -12.71
CA LEU A 37 -11.76 4.75 -13.11
C LEU A 37 -12.96 5.04 -14.01
N PRO A 38 -13.83 6.06 -13.76
CA PRO A 38 -14.94 6.37 -14.64
C PRO A 38 -14.51 6.83 -16.03
N SER A 39 -13.48 7.68 -16.12
CA SER A 39 -12.96 8.19 -17.40
C SER A 39 -12.35 7.06 -18.24
N MET A 40 -11.57 6.17 -17.59
CA MET A 40 -10.97 5.01 -18.26
C MET A 40 -12.02 4.01 -18.76
N SER A 41 -13.04 3.75 -17.94
CA SER A 41 -14.16 2.86 -18.28
C SER A 41 -14.93 3.36 -19.51
N ALA A 42 -15.24 4.65 -19.54
CA ALA A 42 -15.97 5.28 -20.64
C ALA A 42 -15.14 5.28 -21.95
N ASP A 43 -13.87 5.67 -21.89
CA ASP A 43 -13.01 5.78 -23.08
C ASP A 43 -12.68 4.41 -23.71
N LEU A 44 -12.37 3.41 -22.87
CA LEU A 44 -12.01 2.08 -23.33
C LEU A 44 -13.21 1.17 -23.61
N ASN A 45 -14.44 1.66 -23.41
CA ASN A 45 -15.69 0.89 -23.56
C ASN A 45 -15.70 -0.43 -22.77
N VAL A 46 -15.21 -0.38 -21.53
CA VAL A 46 -15.17 -1.53 -20.61
C VAL A 46 -15.91 -1.21 -19.32
N SER A 47 -16.28 -2.24 -18.56
CA SER A 47 -16.98 -2.03 -17.29
C SER A 47 -16.08 -1.42 -16.22
N THR A 48 -16.67 -0.73 -15.27
CA THR A 48 -16.03 -0.23 -14.05
C THR A 48 -15.30 -1.35 -13.30
N SER A 49 -15.90 -2.54 -13.28
CA SER A 49 -15.32 -3.76 -12.69
C SER A 49 -14.02 -4.17 -13.39
N GLN A 50 -13.96 -4.11 -14.73
CA GLN A 50 -12.74 -4.43 -15.48
C GLN A 50 -11.60 -3.45 -15.16
N ILE A 51 -11.89 -2.15 -15.06
CA ILE A 51 -10.85 -1.19 -14.64
C ILE A 51 -10.43 -1.44 -13.19
N GLY A 52 -11.36 -1.70 -12.27
CA GLY A 52 -11.03 -2.09 -10.89
C GLY A 52 -10.17 -3.35 -10.80
N PHE A 53 -10.37 -4.32 -11.70
CA PHE A 53 -9.57 -5.54 -11.80
C PHE A 53 -8.08 -5.28 -12.08
N LEU A 54 -7.72 -4.16 -12.69
CA LEU A 54 -6.33 -3.76 -12.92
C LEU A 54 -5.53 -3.62 -11.62
N VAL A 55 -6.19 -3.25 -10.52
CA VAL A 55 -5.57 -3.20 -9.17
C VAL A 55 -5.27 -4.63 -8.69
N SER A 56 -6.17 -5.57 -8.97
CA SER A 56 -5.97 -6.99 -8.63
C SER A 56 -4.83 -7.62 -9.42
N VAL A 57 -4.73 -7.31 -10.72
CA VAL A 57 -3.62 -7.77 -11.60
C VAL A 57 -2.27 -7.29 -11.09
N TRP A 58 -2.20 -6.01 -10.70
CA TRP A 58 -0.99 -5.44 -10.12
C TRP A 58 -0.58 -6.18 -8.83
N ALA A 59 -1.50 -6.31 -7.88
CA ALA A 59 -1.25 -6.96 -6.60
C ALA A 59 -0.91 -8.45 -6.76
N ALA A 60 -1.59 -9.17 -7.66
CA ALA A 60 -1.28 -10.57 -7.98
C ALA A 60 0.14 -10.70 -8.56
N THR A 61 0.53 -9.79 -9.46
CA THR A 61 1.89 -9.78 -10.03
C THR A 61 2.93 -9.57 -8.93
N VAL A 62 2.71 -8.63 -8.00
CA VAL A 62 3.61 -8.43 -6.85
C VAL A 62 3.78 -9.72 -6.05
N VAL A 63 2.69 -10.39 -5.70
CA VAL A 63 2.73 -11.63 -4.90
C VAL A 63 3.46 -12.76 -5.62
N LEU A 64 3.16 -12.96 -6.90
CA LEU A 64 3.75 -14.05 -7.69
C LEU A 64 5.24 -13.85 -7.98
N THR A 65 5.70 -12.60 -8.03
CA THR A 65 7.06 -12.28 -8.49
C THR A 65 8.02 -11.89 -7.37
N ALA A 66 7.54 -11.50 -6.19
CA ALA A 66 8.40 -11.06 -5.09
C ALA A 66 9.44 -12.11 -4.69
N ILE A 67 9.04 -13.39 -4.52
CA ILE A 67 9.96 -14.47 -4.14
C ILE A 67 10.94 -14.79 -5.27
N PRO A 68 10.51 -15.10 -6.52
CA PRO A 68 11.44 -15.33 -7.63
C PRO A 68 12.43 -14.19 -7.84
N MET A 69 11.95 -12.95 -7.78
CA MET A 69 12.81 -11.77 -7.94
C MET A 69 13.83 -11.65 -6.81
N SER A 70 13.44 -11.93 -5.57
CA SER A 70 14.37 -11.90 -4.44
C SER A 70 15.54 -12.89 -4.62
N LEU A 71 15.26 -14.05 -5.21
CA LEU A 71 16.26 -15.11 -5.45
C LEU A 71 17.18 -14.79 -6.63
N THR A 72 16.63 -14.30 -7.74
CA THR A 72 17.36 -14.07 -8.99
C THR A 72 18.20 -12.79 -8.97
N THR A 73 17.79 -11.80 -8.16
CA THR A 73 18.44 -10.47 -8.13
C THR A 73 19.52 -10.30 -7.07
N ARG A 74 19.81 -11.32 -6.26
CA ARG A 74 20.76 -11.26 -5.12
C ARG A 74 22.16 -10.75 -5.50
N ARG A 75 22.63 -11.02 -6.71
CA ARG A 75 23.95 -10.63 -7.20
C ARG A 75 24.09 -9.15 -7.58
N PHE A 76 22.98 -8.43 -7.69
CA PHE A 76 23.00 -7.04 -8.10
C PHE A 76 22.98 -6.09 -6.90
N SER A 77 23.56 -4.90 -7.07
CA SER A 77 23.52 -3.87 -6.01
C SER A 77 22.09 -3.36 -5.79
N ARG A 78 21.78 -3.00 -4.55
CA ARG A 78 20.47 -2.42 -4.22
C ARG A 78 20.15 -1.16 -5.02
N LYS A 79 21.16 -0.31 -5.30
CA LYS A 79 21.01 0.87 -6.16
C LYS A 79 20.56 0.48 -7.58
N SER A 80 21.25 -0.47 -8.21
CA SER A 80 20.91 -0.92 -9.57
C SER A 80 19.50 -1.49 -9.64
N LEU A 81 19.12 -2.29 -8.64
CA LEU A 81 17.78 -2.87 -8.56
C LEU A 81 16.68 -1.82 -8.35
N LEU A 82 16.93 -0.77 -7.54
CA LEU A 82 16.00 0.36 -7.41
C LEU A 82 15.82 1.08 -8.75
N ILE A 83 16.89 1.36 -9.47
CA ILE A 83 16.82 2.01 -10.78
C ILE A 83 16.05 1.14 -11.79
N VAL A 84 16.32 -0.17 -11.84
CA VAL A 84 15.59 -1.11 -12.72
C VAL A 84 14.12 -1.17 -12.35
N SER A 85 13.78 -1.23 -11.06
CA SER A 85 12.38 -1.25 -10.61
C SER A 85 11.63 0.02 -11.05
N VAL A 86 12.24 1.20 -10.90
CA VAL A 86 11.63 2.46 -11.36
C VAL A 86 11.59 2.55 -12.89
N GLY A 87 12.56 1.96 -13.58
CA GLY A 87 12.53 1.77 -15.04
C GLY A 87 11.31 0.95 -15.50
N LEU A 88 10.97 -0.14 -14.78
CA LEU A 88 9.74 -0.91 -15.04
C LEU A 88 8.47 -0.08 -14.82
N PHE A 89 8.44 0.77 -13.77
CA PHE A 89 7.33 1.73 -13.60
C PHE A 89 7.24 2.72 -14.76
N THR A 90 8.39 3.22 -15.24
CA THR A 90 8.43 4.13 -16.40
C THR A 90 7.85 3.45 -17.63
N VAL A 91 8.28 2.22 -17.94
CA VAL A 91 7.74 1.44 -19.07
C VAL A 91 6.24 1.20 -18.91
N SER A 92 5.79 0.81 -17.70
CA SER A 92 4.37 0.66 -17.37
C SER A 92 3.57 1.93 -17.62
N ASN A 93 4.06 3.08 -17.16
CA ASN A 93 3.39 4.37 -17.33
C ASN A 93 3.35 4.82 -18.80
N VAL A 94 4.44 4.61 -19.56
CA VAL A 94 4.46 4.85 -21.02
C VAL A 94 3.42 3.99 -21.71
N MET A 95 3.38 2.69 -21.44
CA MET A 95 2.40 1.77 -22.03
C MET A 95 0.96 2.20 -21.68
N ALA A 96 0.72 2.58 -20.43
CA ALA A 96 -0.60 3.04 -20.00
C ALA A 96 -0.98 4.37 -20.68
N SER A 97 -0.05 5.33 -20.82
CA SER A 97 -0.30 6.61 -21.50
C SER A 97 -0.58 6.47 -23.00
N LEU A 98 -0.07 5.42 -23.62
CA LEU A 98 -0.25 5.14 -25.05
C LEU A 98 -1.29 4.03 -25.31
N ALA A 99 -1.98 3.54 -24.27
CA ALA A 99 -2.89 2.39 -24.39
C ALA A 99 -4.09 2.69 -25.30
N PRO A 100 -4.22 2.01 -26.47
CA PRO A 100 -5.34 2.16 -27.37
C PRO A 100 -6.55 1.32 -26.93
N ASN A 101 -6.35 0.34 -26.06
CA ASN A 101 -7.35 -0.62 -25.59
C ASN A 101 -7.01 -1.16 -24.19
N TYR A 102 -7.95 -1.90 -23.64
CA TYR A 102 -7.82 -2.51 -22.31
C TYR A 102 -6.65 -3.49 -22.20
N ASP A 103 -6.33 -4.27 -23.25
CA ASP A 103 -5.29 -5.30 -23.17
C ASP A 103 -3.90 -4.71 -22.98
N VAL A 104 -3.59 -3.60 -23.68
CA VAL A 104 -2.33 -2.88 -23.49
C VAL A 104 -2.24 -2.27 -22.09
N LEU A 105 -3.35 -1.70 -21.61
CA LEU A 105 -3.43 -1.20 -20.24
C LEU A 105 -3.24 -2.32 -19.22
N PHE A 106 -3.86 -3.48 -19.42
CA PHE A 106 -3.70 -4.67 -18.59
C PHE A 106 -2.23 -5.15 -18.57
N ALA A 107 -1.58 -5.26 -19.72
CA ALA A 107 -0.17 -5.61 -19.80
C ALA A 107 0.73 -4.60 -19.07
N SER A 108 0.40 -3.32 -19.15
CA SER A 108 1.12 -2.28 -18.42
C SER A 108 1.08 -2.51 -16.90
N ARG A 109 -0.07 -2.99 -16.35
CA ARG A 109 -0.22 -3.26 -14.92
C ARG A 109 0.63 -4.45 -14.45
N ILE A 110 0.83 -5.45 -15.32
CA ILE A 110 1.77 -6.56 -15.03
C ILE A 110 3.19 -6.02 -14.92
N ILE A 111 3.63 -5.19 -15.87
CA ILE A 111 4.99 -4.62 -15.85
C ILE A 111 5.19 -3.72 -14.62
N GLY A 112 4.19 -2.89 -14.28
CA GLY A 112 4.22 -2.06 -13.08
C GLY A 112 4.25 -2.88 -11.79
N GLY A 113 3.48 -3.98 -11.73
CA GLY A 113 3.48 -4.92 -10.60
C GLY A 113 4.84 -5.60 -10.39
N LEU A 114 5.53 -5.98 -11.48
CA LEU A 114 6.92 -6.46 -11.41
C LEU A 114 7.85 -5.43 -10.78
N GLY A 115 7.77 -4.18 -11.24
CA GLY A 115 8.52 -3.05 -10.67
C GLY A 115 8.22 -2.85 -9.18
N ASN A 116 6.94 -2.92 -8.79
CA ASN A 116 6.49 -2.71 -7.42
C ASN A 116 7.02 -3.79 -6.46
N GLY A 117 6.91 -5.06 -6.85
CA GLY A 117 7.43 -6.17 -6.05
C GLY A 117 8.93 -6.03 -5.80
N MET A 118 9.72 -5.66 -6.81
CA MET A 118 11.14 -5.39 -6.68
C MET A 118 11.42 -4.16 -5.82
N PHE A 119 10.69 -3.06 -6.04
CA PHE A 119 10.92 -1.79 -5.37
C PHE A 119 10.80 -1.90 -3.84
N TRP A 120 9.67 -2.40 -3.33
CA TRP A 120 9.43 -2.47 -1.89
C TRP A 120 10.37 -3.42 -1.16
N MET A 121 10.76 -4.53 -1.80
CA MET A 121 11.75 -5.45 -1.27
C MET A 121 13.10 -4.76 -1.03
N ILE A 122 13.49 -3.82 -1.91
CA ILE A 122 14.81 -3.22 -1.89
C ILE A 122 14.84 -1.89 -1.15
N ALA A 123 13.80 -1.06 -1.28
CA ALA A 123 13.76 0.29 -0.72
C ALA A 123 13.92 0.30 0.82
N THR A 124 13.18 -0.56 1.52
CA THR A 124 13.29 -0.71 2.98
C THR A 124 14.66 -1.24 3.40
N GLY A 125 15.16 -2.23 2.66
CA GLY A 125 16.48 -2.80 2.87
C GLY A 125 17.63 -1.82 2.57
N TYR A 126 17.48 -0.94 1.58
CA TYR A 126 18.45 0.10 1.27
C TYR A 126 18.62 1.07 2.46
N VAL A 127 17.49 1.56 3.01
CA VAL A 127 17.49 2.47 4.19
C VAL A 127 18.17 1.82 5.39
N THR A 128 17.88 0.56 5.68
CA THR A 128 18.47 -0.13 6.84
C THR A 128 19.97 -0.43 6.70
N THR A 129 20.45 -0.60 5.46
CA THR A 129 21.87 -0.90 5.19
C THR A 129 22.70 0.39 5.05
N MET A 130 22.12 1.43 4.44
CA MET A 130 22.82 2.71 4.22
C MET A 130 22.92 3.55 5.49
N LEU A 131 21.86 3.54 6.34
CA LEU A 131 21.79 4.43 7.48
C LEU A 131 22.25 3.76 8.80
N PRO A 132 23.07 4.45 9.61
CA PRO A 132 23.31 4.07 10.99
C PRO A 132 22.00 3.92 11.77
N ALA A 133 21.99 3.06 12.80
CA ALA A 133 20.79 2.74 13.56
C ALA A 133 20.02 3.98 14.06
N GLN A 134 20.75 5.00 14.51
CA GLN A 134 20.20 6.26 15.02
C GLN A 134 19.37 7.05 13.99
N TRP A 135 19.60 6.83 12.67
CA TRP A 135 18.94 7.59 11.61
C TRP A 135 17.92 6.76 10.79
N ARG A 136 17.83 5.46 11.03
CA ARG A 136 16.91 4.58 10.31
C ARG A 136 15.46 5.03 10.42
N SER A 137 15.02 5.40 11.63
CA SER A 137 13.67 5.93 11.84
C SER A 137 13.39 7.17 10.97
N ARG A 138 14.38 8.10 10.90
CA ARG A 138 14.28 9.28 10.04
C ARG A 138 14.24 8.90 8.54
N GLY A 139 15.02 7.91 8.11
CA GLY A 139 14.96 7.38 6.73
C GLY A 139 13.58 6.81 6.37
N PHE A 140 12.97 6.06 7.28
CA PHE A 140 11.61 5.53 7.08
C PHE A 140 10.54 6.62 7.03
N LEU A 141 10.74 7.78 7.69
CA LEU A 141 9.83 8.92 7.55
C LEU A 141 9.76 9.43 6.11
N PHE A 142 10.86 9.43 5.34
CA PHE A 142 10.83 9.82 3.92
C PHE A 142 10.01 8.84 3.08
N ILE A 143 10.12 7.53 3.33
CA ILE A 143 9.31 6.50 2.67
C ILE A 143 7.83 6.74 2.97
N SER A 144 7.49 6.90 4.24
CA SER A 144 6.11 7.13 4.67
C SER A 144 5.55 8.45 4.15
N ALA A 145 6.34 9.52 4.18
CA ALA A 145 5.94 10.83 3.67
C ALA A 145 5.66 10.78 2.16
N GLY A 146 6.51 10.07 1.38
CA GLY A 146 6.29 9.86 -0.05
C GLY A 146 4.98 9.13 -0.33
N ALA A 147 4.72 8.02 0.38
CA ALA A 147 3.49 7.26 0.25
C ALA A 147 2.24 8.08 0.61
N ASN A 148 2.29 8.84 1.71
CA ASN A 148 1.18 9.70 2.12
C ASN A 148 0.93 10.84 1.12
N LEU A 149 1.99 11.46 0.61
CA LEU A 149 1.86 12.52 -0.38
C LEU A 149 1.19 12.01 -1.66
N ALA A 150 1.38 10.74 -2.04
CA ALA A 150 0.69 10.12 -3.15
C ALA A 150 -0.84 10.13 -2.95
N PHE A 151 -1.32 9.84 -1.75
CA PHE A 151 -2.75 9.88 -1.44
C PHE A 151 -3.30 11.30 -1.27
N ILE A 152 -2.50 12.25 -0.72
CA ILE A 152 -2.94 13.64 -0.51
C ILE A 152 -2.96 14.43 -1.81
N ALA A 153 -1.97 14.24 -2.68
CA ALA A 153 -1.77 15.04 -3.88
C ALA A 153 -1.80 14.20 -5.17
N GLY A 154 -1.12 13.06 -5.21
CA GLY A 154 -0.96 12.26 -6.42
C GLY A 154 -2.29 11.81 -7.03
N LEU A 155 -3.11 11.11 -6.26
CA LEU A 155 -4.42 10.63 -6.70
C LEU A 155 -5.40 11.77 -7.01
N PRO A 156 -5.59 12.77 -6.13
CA PRO A 156 -6.50 13.88 -6.42
C PRO A 156 -6.10 14.68 -7.64
N LEU A 157 -4.81 14.99 -7.81
CA LEU A 157 -4.32 15.70 -9.00
C LEU A 157 -4.50 14.88 -10.27
N GLY A 158 -4.25 13.58 -10.20
CA GLY A 158 -4.52 12.65 -11.30
C GLY A 158 -5.98 12.62 -11.70
N SER A 159 -6.89 12.51 -10.72
CA SER A 159 -8.34 12.55 -10.94
C SER A 159 -8.80 13.88 -11.54
N ALA A 160 -8.31 15.01 -11.00
CA ALA A 160 -8.62 16.34 -11.54
C ALA A 160 -8.11 16.51 -12.97
N LEU A 161 -6.91 16.02 -13.27
CA LEU A 161 -6.34 16.08 -14.61
C LEU A 161 -7.17 15.25 -15.60
N ALA A 162 -7.61 14.05 -15.22
CA ALA A 162 -8.48 13.23 -16.07
C ALA A 162 -9.85 13.89 -16.35
N ALA A 163 -10.30 14.80 -15.47
CA ALA A 163 -11.55 15.53 -15.64
C ALA A 163 -11.45 16.67 -16.65
N ILE A 164 -10.27 17.29 -16.80
CA ILE A 164 -10.05 18.45 -17.68
C ILE A 164 -9.30 18.10 -18.97
N SER A 165 -8.78 16.87 -19.07
CA SER A 165 -8.05 16.36 -20.23
C SER A 165 -8.31 14.86 -20.41
N ASP A 166 -7.41 14.15 -21.06
CA ASP A 166 -7.44 12.69 -21.17
C ASP A 166 -6.78 12.05 -19.93
N TRP A 167 -7.34 10.95 -19.42
CA TRP A 167 -6.75 10.14 -18.34
C TRP A 167 -5.30 9.67 -18.65
N ARG A 168 -4.97 9.52 -19.94
CA ARG A 168 -3.63 9.19 -20.41
C ARG A 168 -2.59 10.23 -20.02
N ALA A 169 -2.99 11.49 -19.92
CA ALA A 169 -2.11 12.59 -19.48
C ALA A 169 -1.60 12.35 -18.04
N GLY A 170 -2.40 11.76 -17.17
CA GLY A 170 -1.98 11.37 -15.83
C GLY A 170 -0.81 10.37 -15.86
N PHE A 171 -0.89 9.35 -16.70
CA PHE A 171 0.21 8.38 -16.87
C PHE A 171 1.42 8.98 -17.57
N LEU A 172 1.23 9.94 -18.47
CA LEU A 172 2.35 10.66 -19.09
C LEU A 172 3.11 11.50 -18.07
N ILE A 173 2.42 12.17 -17.15
CA ILE A 173 3.05 12.88 -16.03
C ILE A 173 3.78 11.88 -15.13
N MET A 174 3.18 10.74 -14.81
CA MET A 174 3.87 9.69 -14.03
C MET A 174 5.11 9.16 -14.75
N THR A 175 5.09 9.08 -16.07
CA THR A 175 6.28 8.75 -16.88
C THR A 175 7.40 9.76 -16.63
N ALA A 176 7.11 11.05 -16.72
CA ALA A 176 8.10 12.10 -16.48
C ALA A 176 8.63 12.07 -15.03
N LEU A 177 7.75 11.87 -14.03
CA LEU A 177 8.13 11.78 -12.62
C LEU A 177 8.98 10.53 -12.34
N THR A 178 8.68 9.37 -12.93
CA THR A 178 9.47 8.15 -12.74
C THR A 178 10.81 8.22 -13.46
N ILE A 179 10.92 8.91 -14.60
CA ILE A 179 12.21 9.24 -15.23
C ILE A 179 13.03 10.13 -14.30
N GLY A 180 12.44 11.21 -13.78
CA GLY A 180 13.10 12.09 -12.81
C GLY A 180 13.55 11.36 -11.56
N ALA A 181 12.72 10.45 -11.03
CA ALA A 181 13.07 9.58 -9.92
C ALA A 181 14.27 8.69 -10.25
N SER A 182 14.29 8.04 -11.42
CA SER A 182 15.41 7.20 -11.87
C SER A 182 16.71 8.00 -11.96
N VAL A 183 16.66 9.21 -12.51
CA VAL A 183 17.80 10.14 -12.59
C VAL A 183 18.27 10.52 -11.18
N GLY A 184 17.35 10.88 -10.29
CA GLY A 184 17.66 11.20 -8.89
C GLY A 184 18.34 10.02 -8.17
N LEU A 185 17.79 8.81 -8.31
CA LEU A 185 18.39 7.61 -7.73
C LEU A 185 19.79 7.33 -8.29
N TYR A 186 19.97 7.54 -9.60
CA TYR A 186 21.27 7.32 -10.25
C TYR A 186 22.37 8.22 -9.70
N PHE A 187 22.10 9.51 -9.53
CA PHE A 187 23.11 10.47 -9.09
C PHE A 187 23.26 10.57 -7.57
N LEU A 188 22.18 10.36 -6.82
CA LEU A 188 22.16 10.65 -5.38
C LEU A 188 22.36 9.41 -4.49
N LEU A 189 22.13 8.18 -5.01
CA LEU A 189 22.33 6.97 -4.23
C LEU A 189 23.74 6.41 -4.38
N ILE A 190 24.25 5.89 -3.27
CA ILE A 190 25.51 5.16 -3.22
C ILE A 190 25.23 3.68 -3.50
N PRO A 191 26.07 2.97 -4.28
CA PRO A 191 25.94 1.53 -4.42
C PRO A 191 26.13 0.82 -3.07
N VAL A 192 25.12 0.06 -2.66
CA VAL A 192 25.16 -0.75 -1.44
C VAL A 192 25.00 -2.21 -1.84
N PRO A 193 25.89 -3.11 -1.37
CA PRO A 193 25.77 -4.54 -1.62
C PRO A 193 24.43 -5.08 -1.13
N ASN A 194 23.89 -6.04 -1.84
CA ASN A 194 22.74 -6.78 -1.35
C ASN A 194 23.27 -7.86 -0.38
N PRO A 195 22.99 -7.79 0.93
CA PRO A 195 23.46 -8.83 1.85
C PRO A 195 22.83 -10.15 1.43
N HIS A 196 23.67 -11.18 1.31
CA HIS A 196 23.19 -12.53 1.07
C HIS A 196 22.30 -12.91 2.27
N THR A 197 21.03 -13.11 2.00
CA THR A 197 20.11 -13.67 3.00
C THR A 197 20.60 -15.09 3.32
N GLU A 198 20.73 -15.37 4.60
CA GLU A 198 21.20 -16.62 5.13
C GLU A 198 20.40 -17.83 4.60
N ASN A 199 21.01 -19.00 4.68
CA ASN A 199 20.66 -20.28 4.11
C ASN A 199 19.16 -20.66 4.02
N PRO A 200 18.73 -21.25 2.88
CA PRO A 200 17.37 -21.82 2.73
C PRO A 200 17.06 -22.99 3.69
N SER A 201 18.05 -23.55 4.36
CA SER A 201 17.90 -24.65 5.31
C SER A 201 17.16 -24.29 6.61
N GLU A 202 16.97 -22.99 6.92
CA GLU A 202 16.25 -22.57 8.13
C GLU A 202 14.72 -22.64 8.02
N VAL A 203 14.18 -22.78 6.81
CA VAL A 203 12.71 -22.81 6.59
C VAL A 203 12.03 -23.99 7.31
N HIS A 204 12.72 -25.10 7.49
CA HIS A 204 12.14 -26.27 8.16
C HIS A 204 11.92 -26.11 9.68
N SER A 205 12.55 -25.12 10.32
CA SER A 205 12.38 -24.85 11.75
C SER A 205 11.24 -23.87 12.06
N VAL A 206 10.79 -23.08 11.07
CA VAL A 206 9.82 -22.01 11.21
C VAL A 206 8.44 -22.49 11.69
N THR A 207 7.94 -23.58 11.13
CA THR A 207 6.60 -24.10 11.47
C THR A 207 6.51 -24.74 12.85
N ARG A 208 7.66 -25.07 13.48
CA ARG A 208 7.74 -25.65 14.83
C ARG A 208 7.84 -24.59 15.93
N ASP A 209 8.04 -23.31 15.55
CA ASP A 209 8.11 -22.23 16.51
C ASP A 209 6.74 -21.99 17.16
N ARG A 210 6.72 -21.80 18.49
CA ARG A 210 5.47 -21.58 19.25
C ARG A 210 4.75 -20.30 18.81
N SER A 211 5.47 -19.29 18.33
CA SER A 211 4.89 -18.02 17.85
C SER A 211 4.29 -18.12 16.45
N PHE A 212 4.59 -19.17 15.67
CA PHE A 212 4.14 -19.30 14.28
C PHE A 212 2.61 -19.16 14.12
N ARG A 213 1.84 -19.84 14.99
CA ARG A 213 0.36 -19.77 14.94
C ARG A 213 -0.17 -18.35 15.24
N MET A 214 0.49 -17.64 16.14
CA MET A 214 0.10 -16.26 16.49
C MET A 214 0.45 -15.29 15.37
N VAL A 215 1.62 -15.47 14.75
CA VAL A 215 2.01 -14.71 13.54
C VAL A 215 0.99 -14.95 12.42
N LEU A 216 0.60 -16.20 12.18
CA LEU A 216 -0.40 -16.53 11.15
C LEU A 216 -1.76 -15.87 11.43
N LEU A 217 -2.21 -15.82 12.68
CA LEU A 217 -3.44 -15.12 13.07
C LEU A 217 -3.31 -13.60 12.82
N GLY A 218 -2.19 -12.98 13.21
CA GLY A 218 -1.95 -11.56 12.93
C GLY A 218 -1.95 -11.26 11.44
N VAL A 219 -1.25 -12.08 10.65
CA VAL A 219 -1.19 -11.98 9.18
C VAL A 219 -2.57 -12.15 8.54
N SER A 220 -3.38 -13.10 9.03
CA SER A 220 -4.78 -13.26 8.55
C SER A 220 -5.63 -12.04 8.87
N GLY A 221 -5.40 -11.37 10.00
CA GLY A 221 -6.03 -10.10 10.34
C GLY A 221 -5.69 -9.00 9.35
N VAL A 222 -4.41 -8.87 8.96
CA VAL A 222 -3.98 -7.92 7.92
C VAL A 222 -4.68 -8.20 6.60
N PHE A 223 -4.72 -9.48 6.17
CA PHE A 223 -5.40 -9.89 4.93
C PHE A 223 -6.87 -9.47 4.93
N LEU A 224 -7.61 -9.72 6.01
CA LEU A 224 -9.02 -9.37 6.12
C LEU A 224 -9.25 -7.85 6.14
N VAL A 225 -8.41 -7.11 6.86
CA VAL A 225 -8.55 -5.64 6.95
C VAL A 225 -8.24 -4.97 5.62
N VAL A 226 -7.13 -5.35 5.00
CA VAL A 226 -6.76 -4.79 3.69
C VAL A 226 -7.75 -5.24 2.62
N GLY A 227 -8.18 -6.51 2.64
CA GLY A 227 -9.18 -7.04 1.71
C GLY A 227 -10.53 -6.35 1.86
N GLY A 228 -11.04 -6.22 3.08
CA GLY A 228 -12.32 -5.54 3.33
C GLY A 228 -12.31 -4.07 2.90
N GLY A 229 -11.23 -3.33 3.20
CA GLY A 229 -11.07 -1.96 2.72
C GLY A 229 -10.99 -1.86 1.20
N ASN A 230 -10.26 -2.77 0.56
CA ASN A 230 -10.08 -2.78 -0.89
C ASN A 230 -11.25 -3.39 -1.68
N MET A 231 -12.27 -3.94 -1.04
CA MET A 231 -13.54 -4.25 -1.73
C MET A 231 -14.25 -2.98 -2.21
N PHE A 232 -14.05 -1.87 -1.53
CA PHE A 232 -14.70 -0.60 -1.86
C PHE A 232 -13.72 0.47 -2.40
N TYR A 233 -12.50 0.57 -1.86
CA TYR A 233 -11.57 1.66 -2.17
C TYR A 233 -11.29 1.86 -3.68
N PRO A 234 -11.08 0.85 -4.53
CA PRO A 234 -10.89 1.05 -5.97
C PRO A 234 -12.10 1.68 -6.66
N TYR A 235 -13.28 1.52 -6.08
CA TYR A 235 -14.55 2.01 -6.62
C TYR A 235 -15.04 3.30 -5.94
N ILE A 236 -14.19 3.96 -5.14
CA ILE A 236 -14.54 5.18 -4.39
C ILE A 236 -14.88 6.33 -5.33
N ALA A 237 -14.16 6.52 -6.43
CA ALA A 237 -14.44 7.61 -7.37
C ALA A 237 -15.81 7.45 -8.07
N PRO A 238 -16.16 6.29 -8.65
CA PRO A 238 -17.52 6.04 -9.14
C PRO A 238 -18.59 6.26 -8.06
N PHE A 239 -18.38 5.74 -6.84
CA PHE A 239 -19.32 5.95 -5.74
C PHE A 239 -19.56 7.44 -5.44
N LEU A 240 -18.50 8.22 -5.35
CA LEU A 240 -18.57 9.65 -5.08
C LEU A 240 -19.30 10.40 -6.20
N ILE A 241 -19.14 9.97 -7.45
CA ILE A 241 -19.81 10.60 -8.60
C ILE A 241 -21.28 10.17 -8.68
N GLU A 242 -21.57 8.87 -8.63
CA GLU A 242 -22.90 8.32 -8.86
C GLU A 242 -23.83 8.52 -7.66
N VAL A 243 -23.32 8.34 -6.44
CA VAL A 243 -24.11 8.35 -5.20
C VAL A 243 -24.02 9.70 -4.49
N ALA A 244 -22.79 10.21 -4.27
CA ALA A 244 -22.59 11.46 -3.57
C ALA A 244 -22.64 12.71 -4.46
N ARG A 245 -22.93 12.52 -5.78
CA ARG A 245 -23.20 13.58 -6.76
C ARG A 245 -22.03 14.57 -6.99
N PHE A 246 -20.80 14.11 -6.74
CA PHE A 246 -19.62 14.86 -7.17
C PHE A 246 -19.49 14.82 -8.70
N THR A 247 -18.85 15.84 -9.27
CA THR A 247 -18.44 15.82 -10.67
C THR A 247 -17.09 15.12 -10.82
N GLN A 248 -16.70 14.80 -12.05
CA GLN A 248 -15.36 14.29 -12.37
C GLN A 248 -14.23 15.20 -11.82
N LEU A 249 -14.44 16.52 -11.81
CA LEU A 249 -13.46 17.48 -11.30
C LEU A 249 -13.49 17.55 -9.77
N THR A 250 -14.69 17.66 -9.17
CA THR A 250 -14.81 17.86 -7.73
C THR A 250 -14.55 16.62 -6.90
N VAL A 251 -14.55 15.42 -7.48
CA VAL A 251 -14.19 14.17 -6.81
C VAL A 251 -12.76 14.16 -6.26
N ALA A 252 -11.88 15.00 -6.80
CA ALA A 252 -10.55 15.22 -6.25
C ALA A 252 -10.54 15.70 -4.80
N VAL A 253 -11.59 16.46 -4.37
CA VAL A 253 -11.67 17.03 -3.01
C VAL A 253 -11.83 15.93 -1.94
N PRO A 254 -12.84 15.01 -2.00
CA PRO A 254 -12.93 13.93 -1.03
C PRO A 254 -11.76 12.94 -1.11
N LEU A 255 -11.11 12.75 -2.29
CA LEU A 255 -9.89 11.95 -2.39
C LEU A 255 -8.71 12.61 -1.66
N ALA A 256 -8.55 13.93 -1.76
CA ALA A 256 -7.56 14.68 -0.99
C ALA A 256 -7.85 14.62 0.52
N ALA A 257 -9.11 14.76 0.91
CA ALA A 257 -9.54 14.60 2.30
C ALA A 257 -9.22 13.20 2.85
N TYR A 258 -9.38 12.15 2.03
CA TYR A 258 -8.95 10.79 2.35
C TYR A 258 -7.43 10.77 2.66
N GLY A 259 -6.59 11.37 1.83
CA GLY A 259 -5.15 11.47 2.07
C GLY A 259 -4.80 12.21 3.36
N VAL A 260 -5.47 13.33 3.64
CA VAL A 260 -5.29 14.11 4.89
C VAL A 260 -5.68 13.28 6.12
N GLY A 261 -6.83 12.59 6.06
CA GLY A 261 -7.28 11.69 7.13
C GLY A 261 -6.25 10.60 7.43
N GLY A 262 -5.65 10.01 6.37
CA GLY A 262 -4.57 9.03 6.50
C GLY A 262 -3.35 9.58 7.23
N THR A 263 -2.94 10.81 6.92
CA THR A 263 -1.80 11.45 7.60
C THR A 263 -2.07 11.65 9.10
N ILE A 264 -3.26 12.11 9.44
CA ILE A 264 -3.68 12.24 10.86
C ILE A 264 -3.69 10.88 11.54
N GLY A 265 -4.18 9.84 10.84
CA GLY A 265 -4.22 8.47 11.33
C GLY A 265 -2.85 7.91 11.71
N ILE A 266 -1.80 8.20 10.95
CA ILE A 266 -0.43 7.78 11.27
C ILE A 266 0.05 8.40 12.59
N VAL A 267 -0.21 9.69 12.80
CA VAL A 267 0.13 10.36 14.07
C VAL A 267 -0.63 9.76 15.25
N VAL A 268 -1.89 9.39 15.03
CA VAL A 268 -2.70 8.70 16.06
C VAL A 268 -2.14 7.29 16.31
N ALA A 269 -1.77 6.55 15.27
CA ALA A 269 -1.19 5.21 15.38
C ALA A 269 0.08 5.21 16.22
N GLU A 270 0.98 6.20 16.00
CA GLU A 270 2.21 6.33 16.79
C GLU A 270 1.91 6.48 18.29
N ARG A 271 0.93 7.32 18.65
CA ARG A 271 0.54 7.51 20.05
C ARG A 271 -0.08 6.25 20.66
N LEU A 272 -0.93 5.56 19.91
CA LEU A 272 -1.61 4.34 20.37
C LEU A 272 -0.64 3.15 20.46
N GLY A 273 0.37 3.10 19.61
CA GLY A 273 1.41 2.06 19.58
C GLY A 273 2.42 2.14 20.73
N ARG A 274 2.50 3.26 21.45
CA ARG A 274 3.43 3.43 22.59
C ARG A 274 3.12 2.52 23.79
N ARG A 275 1.95 1.90 23.82
CA ARG A 275 1.51 1.00 24.90
C ARG A 275 1.25 -0.40 24.35
N PRO A 276 2.26 -1.27 24.34
CA PRO A 276 2.17 -2.62 23.78
C PRO A 276 1.01 -3.44 24.35
N GLU A 277 0.74 -3.33 25.65
CA GLU A 277 -0.33 -4.03 26.35
C GLU A 277 -1.74 -3.71 25.81
N ASN A 278 -1.88 -2.63 25.07
CA ASN A 278 -3.14 -2.18 24.49
C ASN A 278 -3.26 -2.42 22.98
N LEU A 279 -2.21 -2.91 22.30
CA LEU A 279 -2.15 -3.03 20.84
C LEU A 279 -3.35 -3.78 20.27
N SER A 280 -3.60 -5.01 20.71
CA SER A 280 -4.71 -5.81 20.22
C SER A 280 -6.08 -5.15 20.43
N ARG A 281 -6.27 -4.44 21.55
CA ARG A 281 -7.49 -3.66 21.80
C ARG A 281 -7.60 -2.49 20.82
N ASN A 282 -6.52 -1.73 20.67
CA ASN A 282 -6.48 -0.55 19.81
C ASN A 282 -6.69 -0.93 18.34
N ILE A 283 -6.12 -2.06 17.89
CA ILE A 283 -6.36 -2.65 16.56
C ILE A 283 -7.86 -2.96 16.39
N SER A 284 -8.47 -3.68 17.33
CA SER A 284 -9.89 -4.03 17.22
C SER A 284 -10.80 -2.80 17.18
N ILE A 285 -10.51 -1.80 18.00
CA ILE A 285 -11.26 -0.53 18.01
C ILE A 285 -11.08 0.21 16.67
N SER A 286 -9.86 0.30 16.14
CA SER A 286 -9.60 1.00 14.89
C SER A 286 -10.23 0.30 13.67
N ILE A 287 -10.31 -1.04 13.67
CA ILE A 287 -11.01 -1.80 12.63
C ILE A 287 -12.53 -1.52 12.68
N LEU A 288 -13.13 -1.59 13.87
CA LEU A 288 -14.56 -1.31 14.03
C LEU A 288 -14.89 0.14 13.70
N TYR A 289 -14.02 1.08 14.07
CA TYR A 289 -14.12 2.47 13.67
C TYR A 289 -14.05 2.61 12.14
N MET A 290 -13.07 1.97 11.48
CA MET A 290 -12.94 1.99 10.03
C MET A 290 -14.18 1.43 9.34
N ALA A 291 -14.73 0.29 9.82
CA ALA A 291 -15.95 -0.30 9.31
C ALA A 291 -17.15 0.66 9.46
N SER A 292 -17.28 1.31 10.64
CA SER A 292 -18.35 2.27 10.91
C SER A 292 -18.26 3.50 9.99
N MET A 293 -17.06 4.02 9.75
CA MET A 293 -16.85 5.19 8.86
C MET A 293 -17.11 4.84 7.39
N MET A 294 -16.84 3.63 6.98
CA MET A 294 -17.13 3.13 5.64
C MET A 294 -18.66 3.02 5.41
N ILE A 295 -19.40 2.55 6.42
CA ILE A 295 -20.88 2.56 6.40
C ILE A 295 -21.40 3.99 6.46
N LEU A 296 -20.84 4.83 7.35
CA LEU A 296 -21.23 6.23 7.48
C LEU A 296 -21.12 6.98 6.15
N LEU A 297 -20.04 6.78 5.39
CA LEU A 297 -19.86 7.39 4.08
C LEU A 297 -21.05 7.11 3.16
N ASN A 298 -21.56 5.88 3.15
CA ASN A 298 -22.72 5.52 2.35
C ASN A 298 -24.02 6.18 2.86
N LEU A 299 -24.20 6.27 4.17
CA LEU A 299 -25.39 6.88 4.80
C LEU A 299 -25.47 8.39 4.59
N VAL A 300 -24.31 9.08 4.56
CA VAL A 300 -24.22 10.54 4.43
C VAL A 300 -23.94 11.01 3.02
N ALA A 301 -23.91 10.10 2.03
CA ALA A 301 -23.56 10.40 0.64
C ALA A 301 -24.48 11.47 -0.01
N GLY A 302 -25.67 11.68 0.51
CA GLY A 302 -26.56 12.77 0.07
C GLY A 302 -26.07 14.19 0.38
N SER A 303 -25.05 14.34 1.25
CA SER A 303 -24.43 15.62 1.58
C SER A 303 -22.95 15.62 1.16
N PRO A 304 -22.55 16.46 0.18
CA PRO A 304 -21.15 16.51 -0.27
C PRO A 304 -20.15 16.80 0.84
N VAL A 305 -20.48 17.72 1.74
CA VAL A 305 -19.62 18.07 2.88
C VAL A 305 -19.45 16.89 3.85
N ALA A 306 -20.55 16.20 4.16
CA ALA A 306 -20.51 15.04 5.04
C ALA A 306 -19.74 13.87 4.40
N ALA A 307 -19.86 13.67 3.08
CA ALA A 307 -19.10 12.67 2.34
C ALA A 307 -17.59 12.96 2.36
N ILE A 308 -17.16 14.23 2.21
CA ILE A 308 -15.75 14.64 2.33
C ILE A 308 -15.21 14.29 3.72
N VAL A 309 -15.95 14.65 4.78
CA VAL A 309 -15.54 14.37 6.15
C VAL A 309 -15.49 12.84 6.40
N ALA A 310 -16.50 12.10 5.93
CA ALA A 310 -16.54 10.65 6.07
C ALA A 310 -15.38 9.95 5.36
N CYS A 311 -14.96 10.42 4.17
CA CYS A 311 -13.76 9.93 3.49
C CYS A 311 -12.49 10.12 4.33
N ALA A 312 -12.30 11.30 4.93
CA ALA A 312 -11.17 11.57 5.80
C ALA A 312 -11.18 10.67 7.05
N LEU A 313 -12.35 10.52 7.69
CA LEU A 313 -12.51 9.68 8.87
C LEU A 313 -12.28 8.19 8.56
N TRP A 314 -12.74 7.70 7.40
CA TRP A 314 -12.50 6.33 6.99
C TRP A 314 -11.00 6.05 6.80
N SER A 315 -10.31 6.91 6.06
CA SER A 315 -8.85 6.81 5.86
C SER A 315 -8.06 6.88 7.16
N LEU A 316 -8.49 7.72 8.11
CA LEU A 316 -7.89 7.78 9.45
C LEU A 316 -7.91 6.41 10.12
N GLY A 317 -9.04 5.70 10.08
CA GLY A 317 -9.17 4.35 10.62
C GLY A 317 -8.21 3.35 9.98
N PHE A 318 -8.09 3.37 8.66
CA PHE A 318 -7.16 2.52 7.92
C PHE A 318 -5.70 2.79 8.31
N ALA A 319 -5.30 4.06 8.34
CA ALA A 319 -3.94 4.50 8.64
C ALA A 319 -3.55 4.32 10.11
N VAL A 320 -4.51 4.20 11.02
CA VAL A 320 -4.27 3.76 12.41
C VAL A 320 -4.05 2.26 12.46
N THR A 321 -4.86 1.49 11.77
CA THR A 321 -4.92 0.02 11.90
C THR A 321 -3.64 -0.64 11.37
N GLU A 322 -3.12 -0.19 10.24
CA GLU A 322 -2.00 -0.83 9.54
C GLU A 322 -0.69 -0.84 10.35
N PRO A 323 -0.19 0.31 10.86
CA PRO A 323 1.03 0.32 11.65
C PRO A 323 0.91 -0.47 12.95
N LEU A 324 -0.26 -0.41 13.61
CA LEU A 324 -0.51 -1.17 14.83
C LEU A 324 -0.48 -2.68 14.58
N PHE A 325 -1.02 -3.16 13.44
CA PHE A 325 -0.88 -4.58 13.06
C PHE A 325 0.57 -4.95 12.78
N GLY A 326 1.31 -4.09 12.08
CA GLY A 326 2.73 -4.31 11.82
C GLY A 326 3.51 -4.49 13.12
N GLN A 327 3.31 -3.58 14.09
CA GLN A 327 3.92 -3.66 15.40
C GLN A 327 3.50 -4.95 16.14
N TYR A 328 2.20 -5.25 16.18
CA TYR A 328 1.65 -6.42 16.86
C TYR A 328 2.24 -7.73 16.34
N ILE A 329 2.35 -7.90 15.02
CA ILE A 329 2.96 -9.08 14.41
C ILE A 329 4.45 -9.20 14.81
N MET A 330 5.18 -8.09 14.88
CA MET A 330 6.58 -8.12 15.30
C MET A 330 6.76 -8.47 16.78
N GLU A 331 5.84 -8.03 17.65
CA GLU A 331 5.83 -8.38 19.08
C GLU A 331 5.47 -9.86 19.33
N LEU A 332 4.54 -10.40 18.53
CA LEU A 332 4.18 -11.81 18.58
C LEU A 332 5.28 -12.75 18.04
N SER A 333 6.21 -12.22 17.24
CA SER A 333 7.22 -13.01 16.55
C SER A 333 8.44 -13.24 17.42
N SER A 334 8.87 -14.49 17.54
CA SER A 334 10.20 -14.79 18.07
C SER A 334 11.29 -14.11 17.23
N PRO A 335 12.49 -13.82 17.78
CA PRO A 335 13.58 -13.23 17.00
C PRO A 335 13.90 -13.96 15.69
N ARG A 336 13.75 -15.30 15.68
CA ARG A 336 13.98 -16.14 14.49
C ARG A 336 12.90 -16.02 13.42
N LEU A 337 11.66 -15.64 13.81
CA LEU A 337 10.51 -15.56 12.91
C LEU A 337 10.26 -14.15 12.38
N ARG A 338 10.97 -13.11 12.84
CA ARG A 338 10.67 -11.71 12.48
C ARG A 338 10.74 -11.43 10.99
N ASP A 339 11.76 -11.93 10.31
CA ASP A 339 11.91 -11.71 8.86
C ASP A 339 10.83 -12.44 8.08
N PHE A 340 10.52 -13.69 8.48
CA PHE A 340 9.42 -14.48 7.91
C PHE A 340 8.06 -13.79 8.15
N ALA A 341 7.81 -13.29 9.35
CA ALA A 341 6.58 -12.59 9.71
C ALA A 341 6.41 -11.29 8.91
N GLY A 342 7.48 -10.55 8.67
CA GLY A 342 7.51 -9.38 7.81
C GLY A 342 7.16 -9.71 6.36
N ALA A 343 7.75 -10.76 5.81
CA ALA A 343 7.46 -11.23 4.46
C ALA A 343 6.00 -11.70 4.32
N MET A 344 5.50 -12.48 5.27
CA MET A 344 4.10 -12.94 5.31
C MET A 344 3.11 -11.78 5.41
N ARG A 345 3.43 -10.74 6.22
CA ARG A 345 2.61 -9.52 6.30
C ARG A 345 2.52 -8.82 4.95
N THR A 346 3.64 -8.65 4.26
CA THR A 346 3.66 -8.02 2.93
C THR A 346 2.87 -8.82 1.90
N THR A 347 3.00 -10.15 1.94
CA THR A 347 2.21 -11.05 1.08
C THR A 347 0.71 -10.92 1.37
N ALA A 348 0.31 -10.95 2.65
CA ALA A 348 -1.10 -10.79 3.04
C ALA A 348 -1.66 -9.41 2.66
N TRP A 349 -0.86 -8.36 2.74
CA TRP A 349 -1.21 -7.03 2.28
C TRP A 349 -1.58 -7.03 0.80
N ASN A 350 -0.70 -7.51 -0.07
CA ASN A 350 -0.94 -7.55 -1.52
C ASN A 350 -2.06 -8.53 -1.90
N LEU A 351 -2.14 -9.70 -1.25
CA LEU A 351 -3.27 -10.62 -1.43
C LEU A 351 -4.60 -9.97 -1.02
N GLY A 352 -4.60 -9.19 0.08
CA GLY A 352 -5.76 -8.43 0.50
C GLY A 352 -6.19 -7.39 -0.53
N ILE A 353 -5.26 -6.57 -1.04
CA ILE A 353 -5.54 -5.61 -2.12
C ILE A 353 -6.12 -6.34 -3.34
N GLY A 354 -5.43 -7.37 -3.84
CA GLY A 354 -5.82 -8.07 -5.06
C GLY A 354 -7.16 -8.78 -4.94
N SER A 355 -7.35 -9.58 -3.88
CA SER A 355 -8.61 -10.32 -3.67
C SER A 355 -9.77 -9.38 -3.32
N GLY A 356 -9.54 -8.36 -2.49
CA GLY A 356 -10.56 -7.37 -2.16
C GLY A 356 -11.06 -6.63 -3.39
N SER A 357 -10.15 -6.08 -4.21
CA SER A 357 -10.49 -5.38 -5.45
C SER A 357 -11.23 -6.29 -6.44
N PHE A 358 -10.80 -7.53 -6.60
CA PHE A 358 -11.45 -8.52 -7.46
C PHE A 358 -12.85 -8.85 -6.97
N ILE A 359 -13.00 -9.23 -5.70
CA ILE A 359 -14.30 -9.60 -5.12
C ILE A 359 -15.24 -8.39 -5.15
N GLY A 360 -14.74 -7.18 -4.82
CA GLY A 360 -15.53 -5.94 -4.96
C GLY A 360 -16.04 -5.73 -6.37
N GLY A 361 -15.22 -5.95 -7.39
CA GLY A 361 -15.62 -5.87 -8.81
C GLY A 361 -16.66 -6.90 -9.22
N VAL A 362 -16.53 -8.14 -8.74
CA VAL A 362 -17.52 -9.20 -8.99
C VAL A 362 -18.87 -8.87 -8.33
N LEU A 363 -18.83 -8.38 -7.09
CA LEU A 363 -20.04 -8.05 -6.32
C LEU A 363 -20.70 -6.73 -6.77
N LEU A 364 -19.93 -5.84 -7.40
CA LEU A 364 -20.45 -4.59 -7.95
C LEU A 364 -21.60 -4.83 -8.96
N VAL A 365 -21.47 -5.85 -9.80
CA VAL A 365 -22.44 -6.14 -10.87
C VAL A 365 -23.81 -6.53 -10.31
N PRO A 366 -23.96 -7.55 -9.44
CA PRO A 366 -25.26 -7.97 -8.93
C PRO A 366 -25.83 -7.10 -7.82
N PHE A 367 -24.99 -6.44 -6.99
CA PHE A 367 -25.44 -5.73 -5.79
C PHE A 367 -25.37 -4.21 -5.88
N GLY A 368 -24.70 -3.68 -6.91
CA GLY A 368 -24.48 -2.25 -7.07
C GLY A 368 -23.42 -1.66 -6.14
N ILE A 369 -23.02 -0.42 -6.45
CA ILE A 369 -21.90 0.23 -5.79
C ILE A 369 -22.16 0.57 -4.30
N THR A 370 -23.42 0.81 -3.93
CA THR A 370 -23.84 1.12 -2.57
C THR A 370 -23.78 -0.08 -1.61
N ALA A 371 -23.71 -1.31 -2.13
CA ALA A 371 -23.54 -2.50 -1.31
C ALA A 371 -22.09 -2.71 -0.86
N LEU A 372 -21.10 -2.24 -1.64
CA LEU A 372 -19.68 -2.48 -1.37
C LEU A 372 -19.21 -1.98 0.00
N PRO A 373 -19.61 -0.78 0.50
CA PRO A 373 -19.29 -0.35 1.86
C PRO A 373 -19.76 -1.31 2.95
N TYR A 374 -20.96 -1.88 2.83
CA TYR A 374 -21.52 -2.83 3.80
C TYR A 374 -20.79 -4.18 3.76
N ILE A 375 -20.54 -4.69 2.54
CA ILE A 375 -19.85 -5.96 2.37
C ILE A 375 -18.40 -5.85 2.87
N GLY A 376 -17.68 -4.80 2.50
CA GLY A 376 -16.33 -4.55 3.00
C GLY A 376 -16.29 -4.39 4.52
N ALA A 377 -17.24 -3.66 5.10
CA ALA A 377 -17.36 -3.50 6.56
C ALA A 377 -17.60 -4.84 7.27
N SER A 378 -18.39 -5.76 6.69
CA SER A 378 -18.60 -7.09 7.27
C SER A 378 -17.30 -7.91 7.32
N VAL A 379 -16.46 -7.83 6.28
CA VAL A 379 -15.15 -8.46 6.26
C VAL A 379 -14.20 -7.82 7.30
N LEU A 380 -14.26 -6.51 7.48
CA LEU A 380 -13.51 -5.81 8.54
C LEU A 380 -13.90 -6.32 9.94
N VAL A 381 -15.19 -6.52 10.22
CA VAL A 381 -15.66 -7.11 11.48
C VAL A 381 -15.07 -8.51 11.69
N GLY A 382 -14.98 -9.31 10.63
CA GLY A 382 -14.25 -10.58 10.65
C GLY A 382 -12.78 -10.41 11.06
N GLY A 383 -12.10 -9.41 10.52
CA GLY A 383 -10.73 -9.05 10.90
C GLY A 383 -10.59 -8.64 12.38
N ALA A 384 -11.54 -7.85 12.90
CA ALA A 384 -11.58 -7.48 14.32
C ALA A 384 -11.77 -8.72 15.22
N THR A 385 -12.61 -9.67 14.80
CA THR A 385 -12.82 -10.93 15.51
C THR A 385 -11.54 -11.75 15.58
N VAL A 386 -10.79 -11.86 14.50
CA VAL A 386 -9.48 -12.53 14.46
C VAL A 386 -8.49 -11.87 15.44
N ALA A 387 -8.43 -10.53 15.47
CA ALA A 387 -7.59 -9.79 16.41
C ALA A 387 -7.96 -10.05 17.87
N LEU A 388 -9.25 -10.16 18.18
CA LEU A 388 -9.74 -10.51 19.52
C LEU A 388 -9.41 -11.93 19.93
N ILE A 389 -9.51 -12.90 19.01
CA ILE A 389 -9.11 -14.30 19.23
C ILE A 389 -7.61 -14.39 19.52
N ALA A 390 -6.78 -13.69 18.73
CA ALA A 390 -5.35 -13.62 18.94
C ALA A 390 -5.02 -13.12 20.36
N ARG A 391 -5.69 -12.05 20.82
CA ARG A 391 -5.54 -11.51 22.17
C ARG A 391 -5.87 -12.50 23.27
N ARG A 392 -6.96 -13.26 23.12
CA ARG A 392 -7.36 -14.28 24.13
C ARG A 392 -6.31 -15.39 24.25
N ARG A 393 -5.77 -15.83 23.10
CA ARG A 393 -4.72 -16.86 23.07
C ARG A 393 -3.39 -16.36 23.61
N GLU A 394 -3.01 -15.12 23.32
CA GLU A 394 -1.83 -14.48 23.87
C GLU A 394 -1.88 -14.46 25.40
N ARG A 395 -2.97 -13.99 26.01
CA ARG A 395 -3.14 -14.00 27.47
C ARG A 395 -3.06 -15.40 28.07
N ALA A 396 -3.60 -16.41 27.40
CA ALA A 396 -3.53 -17.80 27.85
C ALA A 396 -2.10 -18.38 27.79
N LEU A 397 -1.28 -17.94 26.84
CA LEU A 397 0.12 -18.38 26.70
C LEU A 397 1.06 -17.76 27.76
N TRP A 398 0.75 -16.54 28.23
CA TRP A 398 1.56 -15.84 29.25
C TRP A 398 1.05 -16.06 30.68
N ALA A 399 -0.13 -16.70 30.86
CA ALA A 399 -0.68 -17.06 32.15
C ALA A 399 -0.23 -18.45 32.67
N ASN A 400 0.41 -19.26 31.81
CA ASN A 400 1.02 -20.55 32.08
C ASN A 400 2.56 -20.45 31.93
#